data_5c183a4284b63f12489233c41008bbf0
#
_entry.id   5c183a4284b63f12489233c41008bbf0
#
_cell.length_a   1.000
_cell.length_b   1.000
_cell.length_c   1.000
_cell.angle_alpha   90.00
_cell.angle_beta   90.00
_cell.angle_gamma   90.00
#
_symmetry.space_group_name_H-M   'P 1'
#
loop_
_entity.id
_entity.type
_entity.pdbx_description
1 polymer ?
#
loop_
_entity_poly.entity_id
_entity_poly.type
_entity_poly.pdbx_seq_one_letter_code
_entity_poly.pdbx_strand_id
1 'polypeptide(L)'
;KTIVVDYGGANVAKPLHIGHLRPAIIGESLKRLYKYLGYNAIGDVHLGDWGLQMGLIIAELSERQPELPYFDPDFTGEYPKEAPFTVTDLEEIYPTASATEPCLKMCHSAF
;
A
#
# COMPACT_ATOMS: atom_id res chain seq x y z
N LYS A 1 -24.70 -1.41 21.87
CA LYS A 1 -24.54 -1.52 20.41
C LYS A 1 -23.07 -1.48 20.05
N THR A 2 -22.66 -2.22 19.01
CA THR A 2 -21.32 -2.19 18.46
C THR A 2 -21.28 -1.23 17.26
N ILE A 3 -20.21 -0.42 17.20
CA ILE A 3 -19.95 0.53 16.11
C ILE A 3 -18.55 0.22 15.59
N VAL A 4 -18.41 0.07 14.28
CA VAL A 4 -17.13 -0.03 13.60
C VAL A 4 -16.84 1.32 12.96
N VAL A 5 -15.64 1.83 13.20
CA VAL A 5 -15.12 3.06 12.60
C VAL A 5 -13.93 2.66 11.73
N ASP A 6 -14.13 2.71 10.43
CA ASP A 6 -13.07 2.50 9.44
C ASP A 6 -12.40 3.85 9.13
N TYR A 7 -11.08 3.92 9.27
CA TYR A 7 -10.32 5.15 9.08
C TYR A 7 -8.85 4.87 8.71
N GLY A 8 -8.15 5.91 8.26
CA GLY A 8 -6.78 5.82 7.80
C GLY A 8 -6.70 5.76 6.28
N GLY A 9 -6.76 4.57 5.70
CA GLY A 9 -6.79 4.37 4.25
C GLY A 9 -5.46 4.66 3.54
N ALA A 10 -4.33 4.56 4.25
CA ALA A 10 -3.01 4.69 3.66
C ALA A 10 -2.68 3.48 2.78
N ASN A 11 -1.77 3.67 1.81
CA ASN A 11 -1.28 2.59 0.97
C ASN A 11 0.19 2.31 1.28
N VAL A 12 0.57 1.03 1.39
CA VAL A 12 1.94 0.60 1.73
C VAL A 12 2.95 0.89 0.62
N ALA A 13 2.47 1.15 -0.60
CA ALA A 13 3.31 1.45 -1.76
C ALA A 13 4.06 2.79 -1.69
N LYS A 14 3.73 3.64 -0.74
CA LYS A 14 4.34 4.97 -0.61
C LYS A 14 4.40 5.42 0.86
N PRO A 15 5.38 6.27 1.20
CA PRO A 15 5.53 6.79 2.55
C PRO A 15 4.31 7.64 2.96
N LEU A 16 4.03 7.64 4.26
CA LEU A 16 2.98 8.47 4.83
C LEU A 16 3.37 9.95 4.76
N HIS A 17 2.38 10.79 4.51
CA HIS A 17 2.55 12.24 4.52
C HIS A 17 1.45 12.91 5.36
N ILE A 18 1.54 14.23 5.54
CA ILE A 18 0.62 15.00 6.40
C ILE A 18 -0.86 14.85 6.00
N GLY A 19 -1.15 14.58 4.74
CA GLY A 19 -2.51 14.32 4.26
C GLY A 19 -3.15 13.08 4.89
N HIS A 20 -2.37 12.08 5.29
CA HIS A 20 -2.85 10.88 5.97
C HIS A 20 -3.18 11.11 7.46
N LEU A 21 -2.63 12.17 8.05
CA LEU A 21 -2.84 12.49 9.46
C LEU A 21 -4.30 12.89 9.75
N ARG A 22 -4.91 13.65 8.84
CA ARG A 22 -6.30 14.13 9.00
C ARG A 22 -7.30 12.98 9.18
N PRO A 23 -7.43 12.01 8.27
CA PRO A 23 -8.37 10.90 8.44
C PRO A 23 -8.04 10.03 9.66
N ALA A 24 -6.76 9.86 9.99
CA ALA A 24 -6.34 9.11 11.16
C ALA A 24 -6.81 9.78 12.47
N ILE A 25 -6.60 11.09 12.61
CA ILE A 25 -7.02 11.85 13.81
C ILE A 25 -8.55 11.89 13.94
N ILE A 26 -9.25 12.15 12.84
CA ILE A 26 -10.72 12.21 12.85
C ILE A 26 -11.30 10.85 13.25
N GLY A 27 -10.84 9.77 12.62
CA GLY A 27 -11.33 8.43 12.90
C GLY A 27 -11.04 7.98 14.33
N GLU A 28 -9.84 8.20 14.83
CA GLU A 28 -9.49 7.87 16.21
C GLU A 28 -10.30 8.70 17.21
N SER A 29 -10.55 9.98 16.92
CA SER A 29 -11.37 10.84 17.77
C SER A 29 -12.81 10.36 17.84
N LEU A 30 -13.40 9.98 16.70
CA LEU A 30 -14.75 9.41 16.65
C LEU A 30 -14.84 8.09 17.41
N LYS A 31 -13.86 7.20 17.23
CA LYS A 31 -13.80 5.94 17.98
C LYS A 31 -13.78 6.18 19.48
N ARG A 32 -12.96 7.12 19.96
CA ARG A 32 -12.88 7.47 21.39
C ARG A 32 -14.17 8.09 21.89
N LEU A 33 -14.81 8.95 21.09
CA LEU A 33 -16.09 9.57 21.43
C LEU A 33 -17.18 8.50 21.61
N TYR A 34 -17.30 7.55 20.69
CA TYR A 34 -18.28 6.47 20.82
C TYR A 34 -18.01 5.57 22.04
N LYS A 35 -16.72 5.30 22.34
CA LYS A 35 -16.36 4.58 23.58
C LYS A 35 -16.80 5.35 24.83
N TYR A 36 -16.58 6.66 24.87
CA TYR A 36 -17.00 7.52 25.97
C TYR A 36 -18.53 7.52 26.15
N LEU A 37 -19.28 7.48 25.06
CA LEU A 37 -20.74 7.39 25.08
C LEU A 37 -21.27 5.98 25.46
N GLY A 38 -20.41 5.05 25.81
CA GLY A 38 -20.77 3.70 26.27
C GLY A 38 -21.03 2.69 25.14
N TYR A 39 -20.67 2.99 23.90
CA TYR A 39 -20.74 2.02 22.81
C TYR A 39 -19.49 1.12 22.79
N ASN A 40 -19.66 -0.10 22.28
CA ASN A 40 -18.53 -0.95 21.93
C ASN A 40 -17.96 -0.49 20.57
N ALA A 41 -17.05 0.47 20.58
CA ALA A 41 -16.45 1.02 19.37
C ALA A 41 -15.17 0.28 19.00
N ILE A 42 -15.14 -0.28 17.79
CA ILE A 42 -14.01 -0.97 17.18
C ILE A 42 -13.44 -0.04 16.10
N GLY A 43 -12.12 0.18 16.12
CA GLY A 43 -11.44 0.91 15.04
C GLY A 43 -10.84 -0.09 14.07
N ASP A 44 -11.12 0.08 12.80
CA ASP A 44 -10.48 -0.63 11.71
C ASP A 44 -9.58 0.37 10.96
N VAL A 45 -8.26 0.13 11.02
CA VAL A 45 -7.28 0.97 10.34
C VAL A 45 -6.81 0.23 9.10
N HIS A 46 -7.50 0.49 7.99
CA HIS A 46 -7.19 -0.16 6.74
C HIS A 46 -5.88 0.36 6.14
N LEU A 47 -5.00 -0.57 5.75
CA LEU A 47 -3.81 -0.31 4.93
C LEU A 47 -4.00 -0.99 3.58
N GLY A 48 -3.99 -0.20 2.51
CA GLY A 48 -4.03 -0.72 1.16
C GLY A 48 -2.69 -1.34 0.78
N ASP A 49 -2.68 -2.64 0.52
CA ASP A 49 -1.50 -3.40 0.07
C ASP A 49 -1.73 -4.03 -1.32
N TRP A 50 -2.88 -3.78 -1.90
CA TRP A 50 -3.31 -4.33 -3.18
C TRP A 50 -3.70 -3.22 -4.16
N GLY A 51 -3.66 -3.54 -5.46
CA GLY A 51 -4.15 -2.65 -6.51
C GLY A 51 -3.04 -2.01 -7.36
N LEU A 52 -3.41 -1.02 -8.17
CA LEU A 52 -2.55 -0.39 -9.17
C LEU A 52 -1.21 0.10 -8.59
N GLN A 53 -1.23 0.70 -7.41
CA GLN A 53 -0.02 1.27 -6.81
C GLN A 53 1.04 0.20 -6.51
N MET A 54 0.62 -0.93 -5.94
CA MET A 54 1.53 -2.06 -5.72
C MET A 54 1.94 -2.72 -7.03
N GLY A 55 1.02 -2.82 -8.00
CA GLY A 55 1.33 -3.31 -9.34
C GLY A 55 2.42 -2.50 -10.03
N LEU A 56 2.40 -1.19 -9.91
CA LEU A 56 3.43 -0.31 -10.45
C LEU A 56 4.80 -0.55 -9.81
N ILE A 57 4.85 -0.71 -8.48
CA ILE A 57 6.09 -1.03 -7.77
C ILE A 57 6.65 -2.38 -8.21
N ILE A 58 5.79 -3.40 -8.32
CA ILE A 58 6.20 -4.74 -8.76
C ILE A 58 6.75 -4.69 -10.20
N ALA A 59 6.10 -3.97 -11.10
CA ALA A 59 6.56 -3.80 -12.47
C ALA A 59 7.93 -3.12 -12.53
N GLU A 60 8.09 -2.02 -11.82
CA GLU A 60 9.37 -1.30 -11.75
C GLU A 60 10.49 -2.16 -11.13
N LEU A 61 10.18 -2.93 -10.08
CA LEU A 61 11.15 -3.85 -9.48
C LEU A 61 11.53 -4.97 -10.44
N SER A 62 10.61 -5.50 -11.22
CA SER A 62 10.91 -6.54 -12.20
C SER A 62 11.84 -6.04 -13.32
N GLU A 63 11.78 -4.75 -13.64
CA GLU A 63 12.71 -4.13 -14.61
C GLU A 63 14.08 -3.84 -14.00
N ARG A 64 14.10 -3.33 -12.75
CA ARG A 64 15.36 -2.99 -12.06
C ARG A 64 16.13 -4.21 -11.58
N GLN A 65 15.44 -5.24 -11.12
CA GLN A 65 15.99 -6.42 -10.49
C GLN A 65 15.32 -7.71 -11.00
N PRO A 66 15.48 -8.06 -12.30
CA PRO A 66 14.84 -9.24 -12.89
C PRO A 66 15.35 -10.56 -12.28
N GLU A 67 16.49 -10.54 -11.60
CA GLU A 67 17.13 -11.72 -10.98
C GLU A 67 16.50 -12.09 -9.61
N LEU A 68 15.53 -11.30 -9.12
CA LEU A 68 14.88 -11.61 -7.86
C LEU A 68 14.09 -12.92 -7.94
N PRO A 69 14.21 -13.80 -6.93
CA PRO A 69 13.54 -15.10 -6.92
C PRO A 69 12.01 -15.00 -6.93
N TYR A 70 11.45 -13.81 -6.66
CA TYR A 70 10.00 -13.55 -6.72
C TYR A 70 9.46 -13.53 -8.15
N PHE A 71 10.31 -13.32 -9.15
CA PHE A 71 9.93 -13.23 -10.57
C PHE A 71 10.26 -14.51 -11.36
N ASP A 72 10.91 -15.49 -10.71
CA ASP A 72 11.22 -16.76 -11.29
C ASP A 72 10.09 -17.78 -11.02
N PRO A 73 9.32 -18.20 -12.05
CA PRO A 73 8.21 -19.15 -11.88
C PRO A 73 8.66 -20.55 -11.44
N ASP A 74 9.91 -20.88 -11.69
CA ASP A 74 10.47 -22.21 -11.38
C ASP A 74 11.22 -22.23 -10.03
N PHE A 75 11.22 -21.12 -9.29
CA PHE A 75 11.90 -21.01 -8.01
C PHE A 75 11.18 -21.85 -6.93
N THR A 76 11.91 -22.81 -6.37
CA THR A 76 11.41 -23.74 -5.32
C THR A 76 12.12 -23.61 -3.98
N GLY A 77 13.04 -22.65 -3.85
CA GLY A 77 13.82 -22.40 -2.63
C GLY A 77 13.09 -21.59 -1.56
N GLU A 78 13.76 -21.34 -0.44
CA GLU A 78 13.27 -20.37 0.56
C GLU A 78 13.45 -18.95 0.03
N TYR A 79 12.41 -18.14 0.11
CA TYR A 79 12.48 -16.73 -0.23
C TYR A 79 13.35 -15.96 0.76
N PRO A 80 14.09 -14.94 0.30
CA PRO A 80 14.89 -14.10 1.19
C PRO A 80 14.04 -13.52 2.32
N LYS A 81 14.58 -13.54 3.54
CA LYS A 81 13.90 -12.96 4.72
C LYS A 81 13.93 -11.43 4.73
N GLU A 82 14.89 -10.87 4.01
CA GLU A 82 15.02 -9.42 3.86
C GLU A 82 14.21 -8.94 2.65
N ALA A 83 13.54 -7.81 2.82
CA ALA A 83 12.81 -7.19 1.71
C ALA A 83 13.79 -6.70 0.63
N PRO A 84 13.46 -6.81 -0.66
CA PRO A 84 14.34 -6.42 -1.76
C PRO A 84 14.53 -4.89 -1.86
N PHE A 85 13.76 -4.13 -1.12
CA PHE A 85 13.83 -2.67 -1.07
C PHE A 85 13.45 -2.16 0.32
N THR A 86 13.85 -0.94 0.63
CA THR A 86 13.50 -0.25 1.87
C THR A 86 12.33 0.71 1.68
N VAL A 87 11.76 1.19 2.78
CA VAL A 87 10.68 2.22 2.71
C VAL A 87 11.17 3.51 2.03
N THR A 88 12.46 3.84 2.21
CA THR A 88 13.08 5.01 1.57
C THR A 88 13.16 4.85 0.05
N ASP A 89 13.40 3.65 -0.45
CA ASP A 89 13.48 3.39 -1.88
C ASP A 89 12.14 3.60 -2.57
N LEU A 90 11.02 3.46 -1.85
CA LEU A 90 9.68 3.74 -2.37
C LEU A 90 9.48 5.21 -2.78
N GLU A 91 10.23 6.14 -2.18
CA GLU A 91 10.21 7.55 -2.56
C GLU A 91 10.71 7.78 -3.98
N GLU A 92 11.57 6.89 -4.48
CA GLU A 92 12.10 6.93 -5.84
C GLU A 92 11.35 5.99 -6.79
N ILE A 93 11.09 4.75 -6.35
CA ILE A 93 10.48 3.69 -7.17
C ILE A 93 9.07 4.10 -7.60
N TYR A 94 8.24 4.58 -6.67
CA TYR A 94 6.84 4.88 -6.96
C TYR A 94 6.66 6.04 -7.96
N PRO A 95 7.33 7.20 -7.84
CA PRO A 95 7.23 8.27 -8.83
C PRO A 95 7.71 7.84 -10.22
N THR A 96 8.79 7.06 -10.29
CA THR A 96 9.34 6.55 -11.56
C THR A 96 8.34 5.61 -12.23
N ALA A 97 7.81 4.63 -11.50
CA ALA A 97 6.79 3.72 -11.99
C ALA A 97 5.52 4.46 -12.45
N SER A 98 5.08 5.47 -11.69
CA SER A 98 3.92 6.28 -12.03
C SER A 98 4.12 7.14 -13.28
N ALA A 99 5.34 7.59 -13.55
CA ALA A 99 5.67 8.36 -14.75
C ALA A 99 5.61 7.48 -16.02
N THR A 100 5.88 6.18 -15.89
CA THR A 100 5.80 5.18 -16.97
C THR A 100 4.37 4.67 -17.22
N GLU A 101 3.41 5.01 -16.34
CA GLU A 101 2.00 4.59 -16.41
C GLU A 101 1.28 4.85 -17.76
N PRO A 102 1.56 5.94 -18.50
CA PRO A 102 0.94 6.14 -19.81
C PRO A 102 1.17 4.99 -20.78
N CYS A 103 2.30 4.31 -20.68
CA CYS A 103 2.63 3.15 -21.50
C CYS A 103 1.80 1.90 -21.12
N LEU A 104 1.59 1.70 -19.82
CA LEU A 104 0.78 0.59 -19.28
C LEU A 104 -0.72 0.74 -19.61
N LYS A 105 -1.26 1.97 -19.62
CA LYS A 105 -2.65 2.24 -20.03
C LYS A 105 -2.89 1.92 -21.51
N MET A 106 -1.91 2.12 -22.36
CA MET A 106 -2.02 1.76 -23.80
C MET A 106 -2.04 0.24 -24.01
N CYS A 107 -1.35 -0.54 -23.19
CA CYS A 107 -1.39 -2.01 -23.28
C CYS A 107 -2.73 -2.59 -22.79
N HIS A 108 -3.40 -1.94 -21.85
CA HIS A 108 -4.70 -2.41 -21.31
C HIS A 108 -5.88 -2.11 -22.25
N SER A 109 -5.74 -1.16 -23.17
CA SER A 109 -6.78 -0.85 -24.19
C SER A 109 -6.66 -1.70 -25.44
N ALA A 110 -5.69 -2.62 -25.53
CA ALA A 110 -5.44 -3.49 -26.69
C ALA A 110 -5.90 -4.95 -26.47
N PHE A 111 -6.54 -5.23 -25.32
CA PHE A 111 -7.26 -6.46 -25.00
C PHE A 111 -8.68 -6.12 -24.54
#